data_731e74e37a1d57bb0cc79f3c9ffe7063
#
_entry.id   731e74e37a1d57bb0cc79f3c9ffe7063
#
_cell.length_a   1.000
_cell.length_b   1.000
_cell.length_c   1.000
_cell.angle_alpha   90.00
_cell.angle_beta   90.00
_cell.angle_gamma   90.00
#
_symmetry.space_group_name_H-M   'P 1'
#
loop_
_entity.id
_entity.type
_entity.pdbx_description
1 polymer ?
#
loop_
_entity_poly.entity_id
_entity_poly.type
_entity_poly.pdbx_seq_one_letter_code
_entity_poly.pdbx_strand_id
1 'polypeptide(L)'
;MAEEFLNQISAKCSVIIIGAGQAGLSIAHSLQKKGIKPLILEKNYVGFSWKEQRWDSFCLVTPNWQCTLPDYQYSGKDPNGFMDKENIVKYLKKYSEFVKADILEGIEVKHLVKKNEKFFISTNRGNFEADQVVIATGAYHVPNRHPHSERLPTNILQIDAREYKNANSLPDGPVLVVGSGQSGCQIAEDLFFEKREVHLSVGSAPRSPRRYRGRDVVDWLDRMGYYSMPIGEHDDPKSVRNKTNHYLTGRDNGREIDLRRRAIEGMNLHGRLEELTINDIQFSNDLSKNLDGADSVYCRIRNSIDEWISKNGIDAPKETKYTPFWEPNEDVKGTKLECKNLSVVIWCTGYKSDFRWVDIPVFDGTGIPVHERGVTQSLGLYFIGLPWLYTWGSGRFCGVKDDANYLADIISLRTNKSAATKEMMECKALLGS
;
A
#
# COMPACT_ATOMS: atom_id res chain seq x y z
N MET A 1 31.96 12.71 14.20
CA MET A 1 30.74 12.43 13.38
C MET A 1 29.46 12.98 14.01
N ALA A 2 29.09 12.66 15.28
CA ALA A 2 27.83 13.17 15.86
C ALA A 2 27.86 14.67 16.18
N GLU A 3 29.00 15.26 16.53
CA GLU A 3 29.17 16.70 16.80
C GLU A 3 29.32 17.52 15.51
N GLU A 4 29.95 17.02 14.47
CA GLU A 4 30.02 17.67 13.15
C GLU A 4 28.65 17.77 12.46
N PHE A 5 27.77 16.81 12.74
CA PHE A 5 26.41 16.77 12.22
C PHE A 5 25.57 17.96 12.73
N LEU A 6 25.77 18.39 13.99
CA LEU A 6 25.01 19.48 14.61
C LEU A 6 25.40 20.87 14.09
N ASN A 7 26.59 21.00 13.47
CA ASN A 7 27.13 22.30 13.05
C ASN A 7 26.64 22.79 11.67
N GLN A 8 25.83 22.00 10.94
CA GLN A 8 25.30 22.32 9.61
C GLN A 8 23.78 22.14 9.52
N ILE A 9 23.03 22.62 10.49
CA ILE A 9 21.56 22.58 10.43
C ILE A 9 21.08 23.64 9.42
N SER A 10 20.45 23.16 8.35
CA SER A 10 19.92 24.01 7.26
C SER A 10 18.62 24.71 7.65
N ALA A 11 17.77 24.07 8.46
CA ALA A 11 16.51 24.64 8.94
C ALA A 11 16.03 24.00 10.25
N LYS A 12 15.31 24.80 11.05
CA LYS A 12 14.60 24.33 12.26
C LYS A 12 13.11 24.51 12.06
N CYS A 13 12.36 23.45 12.34
CA CYS A 13 10.91 23.38 12.12
C CYS A 13 10.19 22.87 13.36
N SER A 14 8.96 23.33 13.59
CA SER A 14 8.12 22.75 14.64
C SER A 14 7.69 21.34 14.30
N VAL A 15 7.33 21.08 13.02
CA VAL A 15 6.91 19.78 12.53
C VAL A 15 7.54 19.52 11.16
N ILE A 16 8.18 18.38 10.99
CA ILE A 16 8.63 17.86 9.70
C ILE A 16 7.84 16.60 9.36
N ILE A 17 7.35 16.53 8.12
CA ILE A 17 6.70 15.35 7.54
C ILE A 17 7.66 14.74 6.52
N ILE A 18 7.88 13.43 6.58
CA ILE A 18 8.75 12.70 5.65
C ILE A 18 7.89 11.90 4.68
N GLY A 19 7.82 12.35 3.43
CA GLY A 19 7.01 11.81 2.34
C GLY A 19 5.81 12.69 1.97
N ALA A 20 5.66 13.01 0.67
CA ALA A 20 4.57 13.82 0.09
C ALA A 20 3.55 12.98 -0.69
N GLY A 21 3.30 11.74 -0.25
CA GLY A 21 2.19 10.92 -0.73
C GLY A 21 0.84 11.39 -0.17
N GLN A 22 -0.25 10.66 -0.46
CA GLN A 22 -1.59 10.99 0.06
C GLN A 22 -1.62 11.18 1.58
N ALA A 23 -0.83 10.40 2.33
CA ALA A 23 -0.80 10.47 3.78
C ALA A 23 -0.07 11.73 4.29
N GLY A 24 1.09 12.05 3.72
CA GLY A 24 1.85 13.25 4.08
C GLY A 24 1.12 14.54 3.75
N LEU A 25 0.47 14.61 2.60
CA LEU A 25 -0.37 15.75 2.21
C LEU A 25 -1.60 15.88 3.11
N SER A 26 -2.23 14.76 3.50
CA SER A 26 -3.39 14.76 4.39
C SER A 26 -3.06 15.29 5.78
N ILE A 27 -1.96 14.82 6.38
CA ILE A 27 -1.56 15.31 7.71
C ILE A 27 -1.11 16.77 7.65
N ALA A 28 -0.45 17.20 6.55
CA ALA A 28 -0.06 18.60 6.38
C ALA A 28 -1.29 19.52 6.36
N HIS A 29 -2.34 19.15 5.61
CA HIS A 29 -3.59 19.90 5.59
C HIS A 29 -4.26 19.95 6.96
N SER A 30 -4.37 18.83 7.66
CA SER A 30 -4.99 18.77 8.99
C SER A 30 -4.21 19.60 10.02
N LEU A 31 -2.88 19.65 9.94
CA LEU A 31 -2.04 20.50 10.79
C LEU A 31 -2.22 21.99 10.47
N GLN A 32 -2.31 22.36 9.21
CA GLN A 32 -2.56 23.75 8.80
C GLN A 32 -3.91 24.27 9.33
N LYS A 33 -4.94 23.44 9.38
CA LYS A 33 -6.23 23.77 10.02
C LYS A 33 -6.09 24.03 11.54
N LYS A 34 -5.03 23.55 12.17
CA LYS A 34 -4.67 23.80 13.57
C LYS A 34 -3.67 24.97 13.74
N GLY A 35 -3.36 25.69 12.66
CA GLY A 35 -2.40 26.80 12.67
C GLY A 35 -0.92 26.37 12.65
N ILE A 36 -0.63 25.08 12.46
CA ILE A 36 0.73 24.54 12.38
C ILE A 36 1.13 24.43 10.91
N LYS A 37 2.26 25.03 10.54
CA LYS A 37 2.84 24.95 9.18
C LYS A 37 3.96 23.91 9.17
N PRO A 38 3.72 22.69 8.71
CA PRO A 38 4.76 21.67 8.60
C PRO A 38 5.61 21.90 7.35
N LEU A 39 6.87 21.45 7.40
CA LEU A 39 7.71 21.25 6.23
C LEU A 39 7.62 19.79 5.79
N ILE A 40 7.41 19.53 4.50
CA ILE A 40 7.41 18.19 3.92
C ILE A 40 8.73 17.95 3.19
N LEU A 41 9.41 16.84 3.51
CA LEU A 41 10.58 16.35 2.79
C LEU A 41 10.15 15.17 1.91
N GLU A 42 10.27 15.32 0.59
CA GLU A 42 9.92 14.29 -0.38
C GLU A 42 11.16 13.85 -1.16
N LYS A 43 11.39 12.54 -1.19
CA LYS A 43 12.56 11.95 -1.88
C LYS A 43 12.58 12.24 -3.37
N ASN A 44 11.43 12.19 -4.01
CA ASN A 44 11.27 12.37 -5.45
C ASN A 44 10.39 13.60 -5.73
N TYR A 45 9.15 13.40 -6.09
CA TYR A 45 8.13 14.43 -6.32
C TYR A 45 6.74 13.89 -6.00
N VAL A 46 5.78 14.79 -5.81
CA VAL A 46 4.38 14.44 -5.51
C VAL A 46 3.79 13.54 -6.59
N GLY A 47 3.30 12.38 -6.16
CA GLY A 47 2.71 11.38 -7.06
C GLY A 47 3.69 10.40 -7.69
N PHE A 48 4.99 10.48 -7.38
CA PHE A 48 6.04 9.62 -7.95
C PHE A 48 5.68 8.13 -7.92
N SER A 49 5.30 7.58 -6.76
CA SER A 49 5.00 6.15 -6.64
C SER A 49 3.82 5.71 -7.51
N TRP A 50 2.85 6.58 -7.74
CA TRP A 50 1.73 6.31 -8.63
C TRP A 50 2.12 6.40 -10.10
N LYS A 51 3.00 7.33 -10.46
CA LYS A 51 3.44 7.51 -11.85
C LYS A 51 4.50 6.49 -12.25
N GLU A 52 5.56 6.36 -11.44
CA GLU A 52 6.76 5.61 -11.83
C GLU A 52 6.74 4.15 -11.39
N GLN A 53 5.97 3.80 -10.35
CA GLN A 53 5.96 2.46 -9.77
C GLN A 53 4.66 1.69 -10.05
N ARG A 54 4.00 2.01 -11.17
CA ARG A 54 2.81 1.30 -11.67
C ARG A 54 2.94 1.08 -13.17
N TRP A 55 2.28 0.05 -13.68
CA TRP A 55 2.19 -0.27 -15.11
C TRP A 55 1.16 0.62 -15.81
N ASP A 56 1.22 0.64 -17.12
CA ASP A 56 0.47 1.63 -17.91
C ASP A 56 -1.04 1.45 -17.85
N SER A 57 -1.51 0.19 -17.81
CA SER A 57 -2.94 -0.13 -17.67
C SER A 57 -3.45 -0.12 -16.22
N PHE A 58 -2.65 0.37 -15.25
CA PHE A 58 -3.04 0.39 -13.85
C PHE A 58 -4.27 1.28 -13.60
N CYS A 59 -5.25 0.73 -12.86
CA CYS A 59 -6.39 1.46 -12.32
C CYS A 59 -6.52 1.25 -10.81
N LEU A 60 -7.14 2.20 -10.11
CA LEU A 60 -7.58 1.97 -8.73
C LEU A 60 -8.52 0.75 -8.69
N VAL A 61 -8.49 0.04 -7.59
CA VAL A 61 -9.42 -1.08 -7.33
C VAL A 61 -10.64 -0.65 -6.53
N THR A 62 -10.57 0.52 -5.92
CA THR A 62 -11.67 1.15 -5.21
C THR A 62 -12.33 2.20 -6.11
N PRO A 63 -13.66 2.31 -6.11
CA PRO A 63 -14.36 3.32 -6.91
C PRO A 63 -13.92 4.74 -6.56
N ASN A 64 -14.04 5.64 -7.51
CA ASN A 64 -13.60 7.03 -7.39
C ASN A 64 -14.25 7.78 -6.23
N TRP A 65 -15.51 7.43 -5.86
CA TRP A 65 -16.18 8.06 -4.72
C TRP A 65 -15.48 7.78 -3.37
N GLN A 66 -14.65 6.74 -3.27
CA GLN A 66 -13.80 6.50 -2.10
C GLN A 66 -12.52 7.36 -2.05
N CYS A 67 -12.25 8.15 -3.08
CA CYS A 67 -11.14 9.10 -3.05
C CYS A 67 -11.55 10.35 -2.27
N THR A 68 -11.39 10.27 -0.93
CA THR A 68 -11.84 11.28 0.03
C THR A 68 -10.67 11.69 0.93
N LEU A 69 -9.83 12.62 0.45
CA LEU A 69 -8.80 13.24 1.28
C LEU A 69 -9.39 14.36 2.16
N PRO A 70 -8.71 14.83 3.21
CA PRO A 70 -9.21 15.90 4.06
C PRO A 70 -9.66 17.12 3.25
N ASP A 71 -10.94 17.48 3.37
CA ASP A 71 -11.64 18.57 2.67
C ASP A 71 -11.50 18.51 1.12
N TYR A 72 -11.17 17.35 0.57
CA TYR A 72 -10.95 17.17 -0.87
C TYR A 72 -11.47 15.82 -1.35
N GLN A 73 -12.59 15.85 -2.05
CA GLN A 73 -13.25 14.65 -2.57
C GLN A 73 -13.07 14.56 -4.10
N TYR A 74 -13.24 13.37 -4.63
CA TYR A 74 -13.35 13.21 -6.08
C TYR A 74 -14.56 13.99 -6.61
N SER A 75 -14.30 14.85 -7.60
CA SER A 75 -15.30 15.74 -8.23
C SER A 75 -15.51 15.46 -9.72
N GLY A 76 -15.01 14.31 -10.20
CA GLY A 76 -15.19 13.91 -11.62
C GLY A 76 -16.59 13.41 -11.91
N LYS A 77 -16.87 13.19 -13.21
CA LYS A 77 -18.19 12.80 -13.71
C LYS A 77 -18.56 11.33 -13.46
N ASP A 78 -17.58 10.48 -13.15
CA ASP A 78 -17.76 9.05 -12.96
C ASP A 78 -17.35 8.62 -11.54
N PRO A 79 -18.21 8.81 -10.53
CA PRO A 79 -17.91 8.42 -9.16
C PRO A 79 -17.79 6.90 -8.97
N ASN A 80 -18.47 6.10 -9.80
CA ASN A 80 -18.46 4.65 -9.73
C ASN A 80 -17.36 3.99 -10.61
N GLY A 81 -16.66 4.78 -11.41
CA GLY A 81 -15.50 4.33 -12.18
C GLY A 81 -14.24 4.24 -11.34
N PHE A 82 -13.13 4.00 -12.02
CA PHE A 82 -11.83 3.74 -11.39
C PHE A 82 -10.76 4.60 -12.07
N MET A 83 -10.16 5.52 -11.33
CA MET A 83 -9.09 6.35 -11.88
C MET A 83 -7.93 5.47 -12.35
N ASP A 84 -7.48 5.72 -13.58
CA ASP A 84 -6.23 5.22 -14.10
C ASP A 84 -5.01 5.93 -13.46
N LYS A 85 -3.83 5.43 -13.74
CA LYS A 85 -2.56 5.95 -13.24
C LYS A 85 -2.42 7.48 -13.41
N GLU A 86 -2.72 8.00 -14.58
CA GLU A 86 -2.58 9.42 -14.90
C GLU A 86 -3.57 10.29 -14.12
N ASN A 87 -4.80 9.84 -13.98
CA ASN A 87 -5.83 10.55 -13.22
C ASN A 87 -5.55 10.53 -11.72
N ILE A 88 -4.97 9.45 -11.18
CA ILE A 88 -4.51 9.39 -9.79
C ILE A 88 -3.42 10.45 -9.55
N VAL A 89 -2.43 10.53 -10.43
CA VAL A 89 -1.35 11.54 -10.33
C VAL A 89 -1.91 12.96 -10.42
N LYS A 90 -2.83 13.22 -11.35
CA LYS A 90 -3.52 14.51 -11.45
C LYS A 90 -4.30 14.86 -10.20
N TYR A 91 -5.01 13.88 -9.61
CA TYR A 91 -5.76 14.05 -8.37
C TYR A 91 -4.84 14.45 -7.21
N LEU A 92 -3.70 13.78 -7.04
CA LEU A 92 -2.73 14.09 -5.99
C LEU A 92 -2.03 15.45 -6.19
N LYS A 93 -1.67 15.80 -7.43
CA LYS A 93 -1.09 17.10 -7.73
C LYS A 93 -2.06 18.24 -7.41
N LYS A 94 -3.32 18.13 -7.83
CA LYS A 94 -4.35 19.10 -7.48
C LYS A 94 -4.59 19.18 -5.98
N TYR A 95 -4.52 18.04 -5.26
CA TYR A 95 -4.60 18.05 -3.82
C TYR A 95 -3.40 18.77 -3.18
N SER A 96 -2.19 18.55 -3.67
CA SER A 96 -1.00 19.28 -3.22
C SER A 96 -1.13 20.79 -3.43
N GLU A 97 -1.64 21.21 -4.59
CA GLU A 97 -1.93 22.62 -4.89
C GLU A 97 -3.01 23.20 -3.96
N PHE A 98 -4.02 22.40 -3.61
CA PHE A 98 -5.07 22.78 -2.65
C PHE A 98 -4.51 22.95 -1.24
N VAL A 99 -3.67 22.02 -0.78
CA VAL A 99 -3.05 22.03 0.57
C VAL A 99 -2.08 23.19 0.71
N LYS A 100 -1.34 23.55 -0.34
CA LYS A 100 -0.31 24.61 -0.33
C LYS A 100 0.72 24.45 0.80
N ALA A 101 1.13 23.21 1.05
CA ALA A 101 2.18 22.92 2.02
C ALA A 101 3.56 23.26 1.46
N ASP A 102 4.49 23.60 2.33
CA ASP A 102 5.90 23.75 1.98
C ASP A 102 6.50 22.37 1.73
N ILE A 103 6.77 22.04 0.47
CA ILE A 103 7.31 20.75 0.05
C ILE A 103 8.69 20.94 -0.57
N LEU A 104 9.69 20.26 -0.03
CA LEU A 104 11.02 20.16 -0.62
C LEU A 104 11.12 18.81 -1.35
N GLU A 105 11.06 18.84 -2.65
CA GLU A 105 11.23 17.67 -3.52
C GLU A 105 12.70 17.37 -3.80
N GLY A 106 13.04 16.10 -4.08
CA GLY A 106 14.41 15.64 -4.25
C GLY A 106 15.22 15.57 -2.96
N ILE A 107 14.56 15.59 -1.81
CA ILE A 107 15.18 15.49 -0.48
C ILE A 107 15.00 14.09 0.09
N GLU A 108 16.04 13.28 0.01
CA GLU A 108 16.06 11.95 0.57
C GLU A 108 16.57 11.96 2.01
N VAL A 109 15.74 11.61 2.97
CA VAL A 109 16.14 11.42 4.36
C VAL A 109 16.99 10.14 4.45
N LYS A 110 18.20 10.29 5.01
CA LYS A 110 19.19 9.21 5.18
C LYS A 110 19.24 8.69 6.61
N HIS A 111 19.00 9.56 7.58
CA HIS A 111 19.08 9.20 8.98
C HIS A 111 18.19 10.12 9.83
N LEU A 112 17.51 9.55 10.82
CA LEU A 112 16.69 10.25 11.79
C LEU A 112 17.06 9.78 13.20
N VAL A 113 17.48 10.69 14.05
CA VAL A 113 17.78 10.43 15.47
C VAL A 113 17.06 11.42 16.37
N LYS A 114 16.87 11.06 17.64
CA LYS A 114 16.35 11.95 18.67
C LYS A 114 17.42 12.21 19.74
N LYS A 115 17.68 13.49 20.05
CA LYS A 115 18.58 13.93 21.11
C LYS A 115 17.98 15.13 21.82
N ASN A 116 18.02 15.13 23.16
CA ASN A 116 17.54 16.25 23.98
C ASN A 116 16.16 16.78 23.54
N GLU A 117 15.18 15.85 23.37
CA GLU A 117 13.80 16.13 22.95
C GLU A 117 13.65 16.73 21.53
N LYS A 118 14.72 16.82 20.74
CA LYS A 118 14.70 17.26 19.33
C LYS A 118 15.03 16.13 18.39
N PHE A 119 14.47 16.19 17.20
CA PHE A 119 14.76 15.28 16.11
C PHE A 119 15.77 15.91 15.17
N PHE A 120 16.80 15.15 14.83
CA PHE A 120 17.83 15.53 13.87
C PHE A 120 17.70 14.63 12.65
N ILE A 121 17.56 15.25 11.48
CA ILE A 121 17.27 14.59 10.21
C ILE A 121 18.41 14.89 9.25
N SER A 122 19.12 13.84 8.84
CA SER A 122 20.14 13.93 7.82
C SER A 122 19.57 13.59 6.46
N THR A 123 19.89 14.38 5.45
CA THR A 123 19.42 14.20 4.09
C THR A 123 20.57 14.26 3.08
N ASN A 124 20.26 14.00 1.80
CA ASN A 124 21.20 14.20 0.69
C ASN A 124 21.52 15.67 0.41
N ARG A 125 20.80 16.64 1.01
CA ARG A 125 20.96 18.10 0.75
C ARG A 125 21.03 18.95 2.01
N GLY A 126 21.56 18.41 3.11
CA GLY A 126 21.68 19.13 4.38
C GLY A 126 20.91 18.47 5.52
N ASN A 127 20.95 19.13 6.67
CA ASN A 127 20.40 18.60 7.91
C ASN A 127 19.27 19.50 8.43
N PHE A 128 18.28 18.88 9.06
CA PHE A 128 17.13 19.57 9.64
C PHE A 128 16.99 19.23 11.13
N GLU A 129 16.45 20.14 11.89
CA GLU A 129 16.04 19.93 13.28
C GLU A 129 14.52 20.13 13.39
N ALA A 130 13.84 19.23 14.11
CA ALA A 130 12.40 19.34 14.32
C ALA A 130 12.03 19.06 15.79
N ASP A 131 10.93 19.69 16.25
CA ASP A 131 10.32 19.35 17.52
C ASP A 131 9.50 18.07 17.43
N GLN A 132 8.88 17.83 16.29
CA GLN A 132 8.03 16.67 16.01
C GLN A 132 8.24 16.20 14.57
N VAL A 133 8.16 14.89 14.37
CA VAL A 133 8.34 14.26 13.06
C VAL A 133 7.19 13.30 12.76
N VAL A 134 6.66 13.38 11.54
CA VAL A 134 5.66 12.44 11.01
C VAL A 134 6.28 11.65 9.86
N ILE A 135 6.37 10.33 10.00
CA ILE A 135 6.83 9.42 8.95
C ILE A 135 5.62 9.01 8.10
N ALA A 136 5.60 9.47 6.85
CA ALA A 136 4.53 9.26 5.87
C ALA A 136 5.02 8.54 4.59
N THR A 137 6.09 7.71 4.71
CA THR A 137 6.75 7.05 3.58
C THR A 137 6.04 5.79 3.09
N GLY A 138 4.93 5.39 3.74
CA GLY A 138 4.24 4.13 3.46
C GLY A 138 4.98 2.91 4.04
N ALA A 139 4.65 1.72 3.53
CA ALA A 139 5.18 0.45 4.03
C ALA A 139 5.78 -0.47 2.95
N TYR A 140 5.71 -0.09 1.69
CA TYR A 140 6.14 -0.93 0.57
C TYR A 140 7.51 -0.49 0.04
N HIS A 141 8.59 -0.74 0.82
CA HIS A 141 9.91 -0.18 0.53
C HIS A 141 10.78 -1.11 -0.31
N VAL A 142 10.94 -2.36 0.11
CA VAL A 142 11.83 -3.33 -0.51
C VAL A 142 11.03 -4.50 -1.08
N PRO A 143 11.22 -4.85 -2.37
CA PRO A 143 10.55 -6.01 -2.94
C PRO A 143 10.98 -7.30 -2.24
N ASN A 144 10.03 -8.18 -2.05
CA ASN A 144 10.28 -9.49 -1.46
C ASN A 144 10.51 -10.51 -2.58
N ARG A 145 11.77 -10.75 -2.95
CA ARG A 145 12.14 -11.77 -3.94
C ARG A 145 12.42 -13.11 -3.26
N HIS A 146 12.31 -14.21 -4.02
CA HIS A 146 12.69 -15.52 -3.52
C HIS A 146 14.17 -15.52 -3.11
N PRO A 147 14.55 -16.14 -1.95
CA PRO A 147 15.94 -16.12 -1.45
C PRO A 147 16.97 -16.65 -2.44
N HIS A 148 16.58 -17.53 -3.34
CA HIS A 148 17.47 -18.13 -4.35
C HIS A 148 17.18 -17.62 -5.77
N SER A 149 16.65 -16.41 -5.91
CA SER A 149 16.39 -15.81 -7.22
C SER A 149 17.66 -15.65 -8.09
N GLU A 150 18.83 -15.54 -7.45
CA GLU A 150 20.13 -15.49 -8.11
C GLU A 150 20.55 -16.80 -8.82
N ARG A 151 19.89 -17.93 -8.52
CA ARG A 151 20.15 -19.22 -9.21
C ARG A 151 19.60 -19.28 -10.62
N LEU A 152 18.66 -18.39 -10.95
CA LEU A 152 18.12 -18.34 -12.31
C LEU A 152 19.20 -17.90 -13.31
N PRO A 153 19.16 -18.43 -14.56
CA PRO A 153 20.08 -18.01 -15.62
C PRO A 153 20.08 -16.49 -15.81
N THR A 154 21.25 -15.92 -16.07
CA THR A 154 21.44 -14.47 -16.23
C THR A 154 20.77 -13.87 -17.46
N ASN A 155 20.40 -14.71 -18.44
CA ASN A 155 19.64 -14.29 -19.63
C ASN A 155 18.15 -14.13 -19.35
N ILE A 156 17.63 -14.58 -18.19
CA ILE A 156 16.25 -14.36 -17.78
C ILE A 156 16.19 -12.99 -17.09
N LEU A 157 15.41 -12.07 -17.65
CA LEU A 157 15.15 -10.78 -17.02
C LEU A 157 14.35 -10.96 -15.74
N GLN A 158 14.83 -10.45 -14.62
CA GLN A 158 14.13 -10.48 -13.34
C GLN A 158 13.77 -9.06 -12.91
N ILE A 159 12.48 -8.78 -12.78
CA ILE A 159 11.97 -7.49 -12.31
C ILE A 159 10.95 -7.67 -11.18
N ASP A 160 10.70 -6.63 -10.41
CA ASP A 160 9.57 -6.59 -9.47
C ASP A 160 8.35 -5.85 -10.08
N ALA A 161 7.20 -5.97 -9.42
CA ALA A 161 5.95 -5.40 -9.90
C ALA A 161 6.00 -3.87 -10.13
N ARG A 162 6.91 -3.12 -9.48
CA ARG A 162 7.07 -1.67 -9.68
C ARG A 162 7.84 -1.33 -10.95
N GLU A 163 8.68 -2.25 -11.42
CA GLU A 163 9.51 -2.08 -12.62
C GLU A 163 8.71 -2.45 -13.88
N TYR A 164 7.67 -3.28 -13.75
CA TYR A 164 6.81 -3.63 -14.88
C TYR A 164 6.04 -2.39 -15.40
N LYS A 165 6.05 -2.18 -16.71
CA LYS A 165 5.32 -1.09 -17.37
C LYS A 165 4.23 -1.60 -18.31
N ASN A 166 4.56 -2.43 -19.25
CA ASN A 166 3.65 -3.05 -20.23
C ASN A 166 4.35 -4.25 -20.89
N ALA A 167 3.60 -5.04 -21.64
CA ALA A 167 4.12 -6.22 -22.33
C ALA A 167 5.26 -5.92 -23.31
N ASN A 168 5.19 -4.75 -24.00
CA ASN A 168 6.19 -4.34 -25.00
C ASN A 168 7.51 -3.88 -24.37
N SER A 169 7.53 -3.58 -23.09
CA SER A 169 8.75 -3.22 -22.36
C SER A 169 9.62 -4.43 -21.96
N LEU A 170 9.13 -5.64 -22.18
CA LEU A 170 9.78 -6.88 -21.84
C LEU A 170 10.38 -7.58 -23.05
N PRO A 171 11.47 -8.37 -22.89
CA PRO A 171 11.95 -9.26 -23.95
C PRO A 171 10.84 -10.20 -24.46
N ASP A 172 10.90 -10.58 -25.72
CA ASP A 172 9.99 -11.56 -26.29
C ASP A 172 10.09 -12.92 -25.60
N GLY A 173 8.99 -13.66 -25.60
CA GLY A 173 8.91 -15.03 -25.05
C GLY A 173 8.03 -15.14 -23.80
N PRO A 174 7.99 -16.33 -23.18
CA PRO A 174 7.14 -16.61 -22.02
C PRO A 174 7.55 -15.84 -20.78
N VAL A 175 6.55 -15.46 -19.97
CA VAL A 175 6.72 -14.70 -18.74
C VAL A 175 6.19 -15.48 -17.56
N LEU A 176 6.99 -15.65 -16.52
CA LEU A 176 6.55 -16.15 -15.22
C LEU A 176 6.23 -14.99 -14.29
N VAL A 177 5.00 -14.91 -13.80
CA VAL A 177 4.59 -14.02 -12.72
C VAL A 177 4.54 -14.84 -11.42
N VAL A 178 5.34 -14.48 -10.43
CA VAL A 178 5.40 -15.20 -9.15
C VAL A 178 4.56 -14.47 -8.11
N GLY A 179 3.49 -15.12 -7.65
CA GLY A 179 2.55 -14.60 -6.65
C GLY A 179 1.25 -14.09 -7.26
N SER A 180 0.14 -14.58 -6.74
CA SER A 180 -1.23 -14.28 -7.18
C SER A 180 -1.93 -13.25 -6.28
N GLY A 181 -1.17 -12.38 -5.61
CA GLY A 181 -1.72 -11.21 -4.94
C GLY A 181 -2.28 -10.21 -5.96
N GLN A 182 -2.75 -9.05 -5.49
CA GLN A 182 -3.40 -8.06 -6.34
C GLN A 182 -2.54 -7.64 -7.55
N SER A 183 -1.26 -7.32 -7.35
CA SER A 183 -0.37 -6.95 -8.46
C SER A 183 -0.12 -8.12 -9.41
N GLY A 184 0.11 -9.31 -8.86
CA GLY A 184 0.40 -10.49 -9.68
C GLY A 184 -0.76 -10.87 -10.60
N CYS A 185 -1.98 -10.94 -10.09
CA CYS A 185 -3.16 -11.22 -10.91
C CYS A 185 -3.38 -10.14 -11.99
N GLN A 186 -3.23 -8.86 -11.63
CA GLN A 186 -3.43 -7.76 -12.58
C GLN A 186 -2.36 -7.73 -13.69
N ILE A 187 -1.08 -7.95 -13.34
CA ILE A 187 0.02 -8.01 -14.30
C ILE A 187 -0.07 -9.25 -15.18
N ALA A 188 -0.41 -10.42 -14.60
CA ALA A 188 -0.61 -11.65 -15.38
C ALA A 188 -1.73 -11.47 -16.41
N GLU A 189 -2.86 -10.85 -16.04
CA GLU A 189 -3.93 -10.54 -16.99
C GLU A 189 -3.54 -9.48 -18.02
N ASP A 190 -2.76 -8.46 -17.64
CA ASP A 190 -2.27 -7.44 -18.57
C ASP A 190 -1.42 -8.08 -19.67
N LEU A 191 -0.47 -8.92 -19.30
CA LEU A 191 0.36 -9.69 -20.24
C LEU A 191 -0.46 -10.66 -21.10
N PHE A 192 -1.41 -11.37 -20.48
CA PHE A 192 -2.25 -12.36 -21.16
C PHE A 192 -3.13 -11.71 -22.23
N PHE A 193 -3.72 -10.55 -21.95
CA PHE A 193 -4.52 -9.82 -22.95
C PHE A 193 -3.69 -9.25 -24.08
N GLU A 194 -2.42 -8.95 -23.83
CA GLU A 194 -1.43 -8.58 -24.86
C GLU A 194 -0.84 -9.81 -25.59
N LYS A 195 -1.48 -11.01 -25.42
CA LYS A 195 -1.13 -12.25 -26.10
C LYS A 195 0.27 -12.81 -25.77
N ARG A 196 0.81 -12.45 -24.61
CA ARG A 196 2.02 -13.09 -24.10
C ARG A 196 1.67 -14.47 -23.55
N GLU A 197 2.58 -15.43 -23.70
CA GLU A 197 2.52 -16.68 -22.95
C GLU A 197 2.83 -16.41 -21.49
N VAL A 198 1.85 -16.64 -20.61
CA VAL A 198 1.93 -16.32 -19.19
C VAL A 198 1.86 -17.58 -18.34
N HIS A 199 2.83 -17.72 -17.46
CA HIS A 199 2.83 -18.64 -16.33
C HIS A 199 2.58 -17.86 -15.06
N LEU A 200 1.59 -18.25 -14.24
CA LEU A 200 1.28 -17.61 -12.96
C LEU A 200 1.47 -18.62 -11.83
N SER A 201 2.40 -18.32 -10.91
CA SER A 201 2.53 -19.06 -9.65
C SER A 201 1.49 -18.57 -8.65
N VAL A 202 0.49 -19.41 -8.37
CA VAL A 202 -0.68 -19.10 -7.55
C VAL A 202 -0.41 -19.43 -6.10
N GLY A 203 -0.49 -18.40 -5.24
CA GLY A 203 -0.41 -18.53 -3.79
C GLY A 203 -1.79 -18.47 -3.12
N SER A 204 -1.81 -18.23 -1.82
CA SER A 204 -3.02 -18.19 -0.98
C SER A 204 -3.75 -16.85 -0.97
N ALA A 205 -3.48 -15.95 -1.91
CA ALA A 205 -4.16 -14.64 -1.94
C ALA A 205 -5.67 -14.83 -2.17
N PRO A 206 -6.51 -14.15 -1.37
CA PRO A 206 -7.94 -14.30 -1.46
C PRO A 206 -8.52 -13.57 -2.67
N ARG A 207 -9.59 -14.10 -3.21
CA ARG A 207 -10.39 -13.49 -4.27
C ARG A 207 -11.61 -12.77 -3.67
N SER A 208 -12.10 -11.74 -4.35
CA SER A 208 -13.35 -11.03 -4.04
C SER A 208 -14.22 -10.93 -5.28
N PRO A 209 -15.55 -11.02 -5.18
CA PRO A 209 -16.42 -10.62 -6.29
C PRO A 209 -16.18 -9.15 -6.60
N ARG A 210 -16.24 -8.77 -7.89
CA ARG A 210 -16.22 -7.34 -8.25
C ARG A 210 -17.59 -6.72 -8.05
N ARG A 211 -18.61 -7.41 -8.54
CA ARG A 211 -20.01 -7.00 -8.38
C ARG A 211 -20.83 -8.15 -7.79
N TYR A 212 -21.77 -7.81 -6.95
CA TYR A 212 -22.70 -8.77 -6.36
C TYR A 212 -24.01 -8.10 -6.03
N ARG A 213 -25.11 -8.77 -6.29
CA ARG A 213 -26.47 -8.28 -5.98
C ARG A 213 -26.72 -6.86 -6.51
N GLY A 214 -26.27 -6.61 -7.75
CA GLY A 214 -26.46 -5.35 -8.47
C GLY A 214 -25.54 -4.19 -8.09
N ARG A 215 -24.57 -4.38 -7.16
CA ARG A 215 -23.64 -3.34 -6.71
C ARG A 215 -22.19 -3.79 -6.75
N ASP A 216 -21.30 -2.83 -6.72
CA ASP A 216 -19.88 -3.09 -6.47
C ASP A 216 -19.70 -3.66 -5.05
N VAL A 217 -18.80 -4.64 -4.89
CA VAL A 217 -18.50 -5.22 -3.58
C VAL A 217 -18.02 -4.17 -2.59
N VAL A 218 -17.28 -3.17 -3.08
CA VAL A 218 -16.77 -2.06 -2.23
C VAL A 218 -17.93 -1.22 -1.68
N ASP A 219 -19.00 -0.99 -2.45
CA ASP A 219 -20.20 -0.28 -1.96
C ASP A 219 -20.91 -1.10 -0.86
N TRP A 220 -21.02 -2.43 -1.03
CA TRP A 220 -21.58 -3.28 0.02
C TRP A 220 -20.76 -3.26 1.30
N LEU A 221 -19.43 -3.46 1.19
CA LEU A 221 -18.54 -3.50 2.35
C LEU A 221 -18.48 -2.15 3.07
N ASP A 222 -18.56 -1.04 2.34
CA ASP A 222 -18.64 0.30 2.94
C ASP A 222 -19.93 0.48 3.76
N ARG A 223 -21.08 0.12 3.18
CA ARG A 223 -22.40 0.13 3.88
C ARG A 223 -22.44 -0.79 5.10
N MET A 224 -21.68 -1.88 5.06
CA MET A 224 -21.52 -2.81 6.18
C MET A 224 -20.55 -2.29 7.26
N GLY A 225 -19.91 -1.13 7.06
CA GLY A 225 -18.95 -0.54 8.00
C GLY A 225 -17.56 -1.21 7.99
N TYR A 226 -17.28 -2.10 7.03
CA TYR A 226 -16.04 -2.87 7.02
C TYR A 226 -14.78 -2.00 6.97
N TYR A 227 -14.83 -0.90 6.23
CA TYR A 227 -13.66 -0.04 6.02
C TYR A 227 -13.38 0.92 7.18
N SER A 228 -14.35 1.17 8.03
CA SER A 228 -14.25 2.02 9.22
C SER A 228 -14.05 1.24 10.53
N MET A 229 -14.12 -0.10 10.50
CA MET A 229 -13.95 -0.94 11.68
C MET A 229 -12.50 -0.85 12.20
N PRO A 230 -12.29 -0.44 13.47
CA PRO A 230 -10.96 -0.42 14.08
C PRO A 230 -10.33 -1.79 14.13
N ILE A 231 -9.00 -1.84 13.95
CA ILE A 231 -8.24 -3.11 13.97
C ILE A 231 -8.45 -3.87 15.28
N GLY A 232 -8.62 -3.17 16.41
CA GLY A 232 -8.83 -3.78 17.72
C GLY A 232 -10.21 -4.42 17.91
N GLU A 233 -11.18 -4.18 17.03
CA GLU A 233 -12.51 -4.78 17.05
C GLU A 233 -12.59 -6.10 16.26
N HIS A 234 -11.52 -6.48 15.58
CA HIS A 234 -11.41 -7.78 14.92
C HIS A 234 -11.02 -8.87 15.92
N ASP A 235 -11.55 -10.08 15.76
CA ASP A 235 -11.29 -11.24 16.64
C ASP A 235 -9.78 -11.57 16.72
N ASP A 236 -9.04 -11.41 15.62
CA ASP A 236 -7.59 -11.63 15.57
C ASP A 236 -6.89 -10.47 14.82
N PRO A 237 -6.57 -9.37 15.52
CA PRO A 237 -5.91 -8.21 14.93
C PRO A 237 -4.57 -8.51 14.26
N LYS A 238 -3.79 -9.45 14.80
CA LYS A 238 -2.49 -9.85 14.22
C LYS A 238 -2.67 -10.56 12.89
N SER A 239 -3.60 -11.50 12.82
CA SER A 239 -3.95 -12.19 11.58
C SER A 239 -4.45 -11.20 10.53
N VAL A 240 -5.31 -10.25 10.91
CA VAL A 240 -5.86 -9.24 9.99
C VAL A 240 -4.76 -8.37 9.38
N ARG A 241 -3.79 -7.91 10.18
CA ARG A 241 -2.63 -7.12 9.68
C ARG A 241 -1.79 -7.88 8.66
N ASN A 242 -1.67 -9.20 8.83
CA ASN A 242 -0.82 -10.05 7.99
C ASN A 242 -1.54 -10.62 6.77
N LYS A 243 -2.87 -10.46 6.67
CA LYS A 243 -3.64 -10.95 5.53
C LYS A 243 -3.31 -10.20 4.25
N THR A 244 -3.09 -10.97 3.19
CA THR A 244 -3.00 -10.43 1.84
C THR A 244 -4.34 -9.83 1.43
N ASN A 245 -4.32 -8.66 0.79
CA ASN A 245 -5.54 -8.06 0.23
C ASN A 245 -6.12 -8.95 -0.87
N HIS A 246 -7.45 -8.91 -1.03
CA HIS A 246 -8.14 -9.56 -2.13
C HIS A 246 -7.67 -9.00 -3.47
N TYR A 247 -7.51 -9.85 -4.47
CA TYR A 247 -7.23 -9.38 -5.81
C TYR A 247 -8.51 -8.92 -6.50
N LEU A 248 -8.46 -7.72 -7.02
CA LEU A 248 -9.50 -7.01 -7.76
C LEU A 248 -8.83 -6.18 -8.88
N THR A 249 -9.60 -5.68 -9.80
CA THR A 249 -9.15 -4.69 -10.78
C THR A 249 -10.21 -3.62 -11.02
N GLY A 250 -9.79 -2.39 -11.32
CA GLY A 250 -10.64 -1.33 -11.86
C GLY A 250 -10.63 -1.29 -13.38
N ARG A 251 -9.77 -2.09 -14.05
CA ARG A 251 -9.68 -2.14 -15.50
C ARG A 251 -11.02 -2.58 -16.11
N ASP A 252 -11.33 -2.05 -17.28
CA ASP A 252 -12.56 -2.36 -18.02
C ASP A 252 -13.83 -2.13 -17.15
N ASN A 253 -13.86 -1.00 -16.47
CA ASN A 253 -14.94 -0.61 -15.56
C ASN A 253 -15.15 -1.61 -14.40
N GLY A 254 -14.08 -2.22 -13.92
CA GLY A 254 -14.12 -3.13 -12.80
C GLY A 254 -14.65 -4.51 -13.20
N ARG A 255 -13.96 -5.19 -14.11
CA ARG A 255 -14.22 -6.61 -14.41
C ARG A 255 -13.81 -7.52 -13.28
N GLU A 256 -14.34 -8.72 -13.26
CA GLU A 256 -13.94 -9.74 -12.30
C GLU A 256 -12.63 -10.41 -12.73
N ILE A 257 -11.73 -10.65 -11.77
CA ILE A 257 -10.56 -11.52 -11.96
C ILE A 257 -10.94 -12.93 -11.51
N ASP A 258 -10.96 -13.87 -12.46
CA ASP A 258 -11.20 -15.28 -12.21
C ASP A 258 -10.08 -16.11 -12.84
N LEU A 259 -9.21 -16.68 -12.00
CA LEU A 259 -8.05 -17.44 -12.46
C LEU A 259 -8.47 -18.75 -13.15
N ARG A 260 -9.58 -19.38 -12.73
CA ARG A 260 -10.09 -20.59 -13.40
C ARG A 260 -10.54 -20.27 -14.83
N ARG A 261 -11.15 -19.11 -15.03
CA ARG A 261 -11.48 -18.61 -16.37
C ARG A 261 -10.23 -18.38 -17.20
N ARG A 262 -9.20 -17.76 -16.63
CA ARG A 262 -7.92 -17.52 -17.32
C ARG A 262 -7.25 -18.84 -17.72
N ALA A 263 -7.35 -19.89 -16.88
CA ALA A 263 -6.83 -21.22 -17.22
C ALA A 263 -7.51 -21.83 -18.46
N ILE A 264 -8.85 -21.77 -18.52
CA ILE A 264 -9.62 -22.23 -19.70
C ILE A 264 -9.20 -21.46 -20.97
N GLU A 265 -8.94 -20.16 -20.82
CA GLU A 265 -8.55 -19.27 -21.93
C GLU A 265 -7.09 -19.44 -22.33
N GLY A 266 -6.29 -20.26 -21.62
CA GLY A 266 -4.92 -20.63 -21.98
C GLY A 266 -3.81 -20.01 -21.13
N MET A 267 -4.11 -19.37 -19.99
CA MET A 267 -3.08 -18.96 -19.03
C MET A 267 -2.59 -20.19 -18.27
N ASN A 268 -1.27 -20.37 -18.17
CA ASN A 268 -0.66 -21.48 -17.44
C ASN A 268 -0.63 -21.19 -15.94
N LEU A 269 -1.42 -21.90 -15.14
CA LEU A 269 -1.42 -21.78 -13.70
C LEU A 269 -0.57 -22.88 -13.06
N HIS A 270 0.22 -22.49 -12.06
CA HIS A 270 1.06 -23.36 -11.24
C HIS A 270 0.76 -23.15 -9.76
N GLY A 271 1.09 -24.13 -8.93
CA GLY A 271 1.11 -23.96 -7.49
C GLY A 271 2.15 -22.93 -7.03
N ARG A 272 2.41 -22.85 -5.74
CA ARG A 272 3.45 -21.96 -5.21
C ARG A 272 4.81 -22.36 -5.74
N LEU A 273 5.63 -21.35 -6.03
CA LEU A 273 7.04 -21.57 -6.31
C LEU A 273 7.70 -22.20 -5.08
N GLU A 274 8.36 -23.34 -5.28
CA GLU A 274 9.00 -24.13 -4.23
C GLU A 274 10.52 -24.09 -4.33
N GLU A 275 11.07 -24.35 -5.53
CA GLU A 275 12.51 -24.39 -5.72
C GLU A 275 12.92 -23.73 -7.05
N LEU A 276 14.11 -23.12 -7.04
CA LEU A 276 14.76 -22.51 -8.18
C LEU A 276 16.13 -23.18 -8.38
N THR A 277 16.35 -23.66 -9.60
CA THR A 277 17.66 -24.14 -10.05
C THR A 277 18.09 -23.40 -11.32
N ILE A 278 19.30 -23.64 -11.79
CA ILE A 278 19.77 -23.07 -13.05
C ILE A 278 18.99 -23.60 -14.28
N ASN A 279 18.42 -24.80 -14.17
CA ASN A 279 17.72 -25.45 -15.29
C ASN A 279 16.20 -25.31 -15.19
N ASP A 280 15.68 -25.28 -13.96
CA ASP A 280 14.26 -25.53 -13.71
C ASP A 280 13.72 -24.71 -12.55
N ILE A 281 12.42 -24.38 -12.66
CA ILE A 281 11.59 -23.83 -11.62
C ILE A 281 10.56 -24.90 -11.22
N GLN A 282 10.53 -25.25 -9.94
CA GLN A 282 9.60 -26.23 -9.41
C GLN A 282 8.48 -25.57 -8.62
N PHE A 283 7.27 -26.10 -8.77
CA PHE A 283 6.08 -25.60 -8.09
C PHE A 283 5.47 -26.70 -7.22
N SER A 284 4.95 -26.31 -6.08
CA SER A 284 4.23 -27.22 -5.18
C SER A 284 2.93 -27.74 -5.81
N ASN A 285 2.51 -28.92 -5.40
CA ASN A 285 1.22 -29.50 -5.83
C ASN A 285 0.06 -28.94 -4.96
N ASP A 286 -0.07 -27.62 -4.91
CA ASP A 286 -1.08 -26.95 -4.08
C ASP A 286 -1.99 -26.00 -4.87
N LEU A 287 -1.99 -26.08 -6.20
CA LEU A 287 -2.77 -25.19 -7.07
C LEU A 287 -4.28 -25.29 -6.79
N SER A 288 -4.83 -26.50 -6.77
CA SER A 288 -6.26 -26.73 -6.45
C SER A 288 -6.62 -26.13 -5.10
N LYS A 289 -5.85 -26.47 -4.07
CA LYS A 289 -6.04 -25.94 -2.71
C LYS A 289 -6.01 -24.41 -2.64
N ASN A 290 -5.12 -23.77 -3.40
CA ASN A 290 -5.01 -22.30 -3.41
C ASN A 290 -6.20 -21.65 -4.12
N LEU A 291 -6.68 -22.24 -5.22
CA LEU A 291 -7.87 -21.77 -5.94
C LEU A 291 -9.14 -21.95 -5.09
N ASP A 292 -9.31 -23.12 -4.45
CA ASP A 292 -10.45 -23.40 -3.56
C ASP A 292 -10.47 -22.47 -2.35
N GLY A 293 -9.28 -22.20 -1.78
CA GLY A 293 -9.12 -21.23 -0.72
C GLY A 293 -9.57 -19.83 -1.11
N ALA A 294 -9.20 -19.39 -2.32
CA ALA A 294 -9.63 -18.11 -2.87
C ALA A 294 -11.15 -18.06 -3.11
N ASP A 295 -11.73 -19.13 -3.68
CA ASP A 295 -13.17 -19.25 -3.92
C ASP A 295 -13.97 -19.33 -2.61
N SER A 296 -13.44 -19.96 -1.58
CA SER A 296 -14.05 -20.00 -0.25
C SER A 296 -14.20 -18.57 0.33
N VAL A 297 -13.20 -17.71 0.16
CA VAL A 297 -13.28 -16.30 0.58
C VAL A 297 -14.31 -15.54 -0.27
N TYR A 298 -14.30 -15.76 -1.58
CA TYR A 298 -15.29 -15.19 -2.50
C TYR A 298 -16.73 -15.52 -2.07
N CYS A 299 -17.01 -16.79 -1.79
CA CYS A 299 -18.33 -17.25 -1.33
C CYS A 299 -18.69 -16.66 0.04
N ARG A 300 -17.74 -16.57 0.96
CA ARG A 300 -17.97 -15.98 2.29
C ARG A 300 -18.36 -14.50 2.20
N ILE A 301 -17.70 -13.71 1.34
CA ILE A 301 -18.04 -12.31 1.11
C ILE A 301 -19.46 -12.20 0.58
N ARG A 302 -19.86 -13.01 -0.39
CA ARG A 302 -21.23 -13.04 -0.94
C ARG A 302 -22.26 -13.39 0.13
N ASN A 303 -21.99 -14.41 0.93
CA ASN A 303 -22.89 -14.83 2.02
C ASN A 303 -23.05 -13.71 3.06
N SER A 304 -21.97 -13.04 3.47
CA SER A 304 -22.05 -11.92 4.41
C SER A 304 -22.88 -10.76 3.86
N ILE A 305 -22.80 -10.50 2.54
CA ILE A 305 -23.66 -9.50 1.88
C ILE A 305 -25.12 -9.97 1.87
N ASP A 306 -25.42 -11.23 1.57
CA ASP A 306 -26.77 -11.78 1.58
C ASP A 306 -27.41 -11.71 2.98
N GLU A 307 -26.64 -12.06 4.01
CA GLU A 307 -27.08 -11.94 5.41
C GLU A 307 -27.40 -10.47 5.77
N TRP A 308 -26.54 -9.54 5.36
CA TRP A 308 -26.72 -8.11 5.61
C TRP A 308 -27.93 -7.56 4.87
N ILE A 309 -28.13 -7.92 3.60
CA ILE A 309 -29.31 -7.57 2.78
C ILE A 309 -30.59 -8.07 3.47
N SER A 310 -30.59 -9.34 3.88
CA SER A 310 -31.75 -9.95 4.56
C SER A 310 -32.07 -9.26 5.89
N LYS A 311 -31.03 -9.03 6.71
CA LYS A 311 -31.17 -8.37 8.03
C LYS A 311 -31.73 -6.95 7.93
N ASN A 312 -31.37 -6.23 6.86
CA ASN A 312 -31.77 -4.82 6.68
C ASN A 312 -32.99 -4.65 5.73
N GLY A 313 -33.60 -5.73 5.27
CA GLY A 313 -34.77 -5.68 4.41
C GLY A 313 -34.53 -4.99 3.06
N ILE A 314 -33.33 -5.14 2.49
CA ILE A 314 -32.94 -4.45 1.26
C ILE A 314 -33.44 -5.25 0.05
N ASP A 315 -34.11 -4.58 -0.87
CA ASP A 315 -34.44 -5.15 -2.18
C ASP A 315 -33.19 -5.12 -3.08
N ALA A 316 -32.73 -6.30 -3.49
CA ALA A 316 -31.55 -6.46 -4.33
C ALA A 316 -31.73 -7.67 -5.28
N PRO A 317 -31.21 -7.59 -6.52
CA PRO A 317 -31.30 -8.69 -7.48
C PRO A 317 -30.77 -10.00 -6.90
N LYS A 318 -31.42 -11.13 -7.17
CA LYS A 318 -30.91 -12.45 -6.75
C LYS A 318 -29.84 -12.91 -7.72
N GLU A 319 -28.85 -13.60 -7.19
CA GLU A 319 -27.79 -14.25 -7.97
C GLU A 319 -27.63 -15.71 -7.59
N THR A 320 -27.17 -16.52 -8.54
CA THR A 320 -26.92 -17.96 -8.34
C THR A 320 -25.68 -18.17 -7.43
N LYS A 321 -25.66 -19.30 -6.75
CA LYS A 321 -24.46 -19.73 -6.02
C LYS A 321 -23.32 -19.94 -7.00
N TYR A 322 -22.10 -19.55 -6.57
CA TYR A 322 -20.90 -19.85 -7.32
C TYR A 322 -20.54 -21.34 -7.20
N THR A 323 -20.20 -21.93 -8.32
CA THR A 323 -19.60 -23.27 -8.39
C THR A 323 -18.37 -23.20 -9.28
N PRO A 324 -17.23 -23.78 -8.88
CA PRO A 324 -16.08 -23.92 -9.76
C PRO A 324 -16.46 -24.61 -11.07
N PHE A 325 -15.98 -24.09 -12.19
CA PHE A 325 -16.26 -24.65 -13.53
C PHE A 325 -15.00 -25.15 -14.25
N TRP A 326 -13.88 -25.13 -13.57
CA TRP A 326 -12.59 -25.66 -14.02
C TRP A 326 -11.78 -26.10 -12.80
N GLU A 327 -11.14 -27.26 -12.93
CA GLU A 327 -10.21 -27.79 -11.94
C GLU A 327 -8.86 -28.11 -12.60
N PRO A 328 -7.74 -27.94 -11.89
CA PRO A 328 -6.45 -28.42 -12.36
C PRO A 328 -6.47 -29.92 -12.51
N ASN A 329 -5.77 -30.48 -13.51
CA ASN A 329 -5.65 -31.92 -13.68
C ASN A 329 -4.83 -32.50 -12.51
N GLU A 330 -5.42 -33.40 -11.73
CA GLU A 330 -4.80 -34.03 -10.54
C GLU A 330 -3.58 -34.89 -10.86
N ASP A 331 -3.45 -35.38 -12.10
CA ASP A 331 -2.34 -36.23 -12.54
C ASP A 331 -1.00 -35.49 -12.67
N VAL A 332 -1.00 -34.17 -12.58
CA VAL A 332 0.21 -33.34 -12.67
C VAL A 332 0.79 -33.10 -11.27
N LYS A 333 1.48 -34.10 -10.72
CA LYS A 333 2.29 -33.93 -9.51
C LYS A 333 3.41 -32.91 -9.77
N GLY A 334 3.35 -31.76 -9.08
CA GLY A 334 4.38 -30.75 -9.09
C GLY A 334 4.78 -30.32 -10.49
N THR A 335 4.23 -29.20 -10.96
CA THR A 335 4.61 -28.71 -12.29
C THR A 335 6.03 -28.16 -12.27
N LYS A 336 6.75 -28.42 -13.35
CA LYS A 336 8.13 -27.99 -13.57
C LYS A 336 8.17 -27.12 -14.83
N LEU A 337 8.80 -25.94 -14.73
CA LEU A 337 9.03 -25.07 -15.86
C LEU A 337 10.54 -25.00 -16.15
N GLU A 338 10.94 -25.36 -17.35
CA GLU A 338 12.33 -25.30 -17.76
C GLU A 338 12.77 -23.83 -17.98
N CYS A 339 13.86 -23.42 -17.38
CA CYS A 339 14.40 -22.06 -17.50
C CYS A 339 14.70 -21.64 -18.94
N LYS A 340 15.13 -22.59 -19.81
CA LYS A 340 15.40 -22.31 -21.24
C LYS A 340 14.17 -21.82 -22.03
N ASN A 341 12.97 -22.11 -21.53
CA ASN A 341 11.69 -21.70 -22.13
C ASN A 341 11.14 -20.41 -21.53
N LEU A 342 11.95 -19.66 -20.77
CA LEU A 342 11.49 -18.50 -20.04
C LEU A 342 12.36 -17.28 -20.36
N SER A 343 11.73 -16.16 -20.59
CA SER A 343 12.41 -14.89 -20.90
C SER A 343 12.40 -13.92 -19.72
N VAL A 344 11.34 -13.94 -18.91
CA VAL A 344 11.14 -12.96 -17.82
C VAL A 344 10.53 -13.62 -16.59
N VAL A 345 10.99 -13.21 -15.41
CA VAL A 345 10.34 -13.46 -14.13
C VAL A 345 9.94 -12.13 -13.50
N ILE A 346 8.65 -11.98 -13.16
CA ILE A 346 8.12 -10.80 -12.45
C ILE A 346 7.77 -11.22 -11.02
N TRP A 347 8.49 -10.65 -10.05
CA TRP A 347 8.28 -10.92 -8.63
C TRP A 347 7.12 -10.09 -8.08
N CYS A 348 5.98 -10.72 -7.82
CA CYS A 348 4.78 -10.13 -7.24
C CYS A 348 4.51 -10.66 -5.82
N THR A 349 5.55 -10.95 -5.07
CA THR A 349 5.54 -11.60 -3.76
C THR A 349 5.46 -10.61 -2.60
N GLY A 350 5.09 -9.36 -2.89
CA GLY A 350 4.91 -8.30 -1.90
C GLY A 350 6.18 -7.54 -1.57
N TYR A 351 6.12 -6.75 -0.50
CA TYR A 351 7.17 -5.82 -0.08
C TYR A 351 7.39 -5.92 1.42
N LYS A 352 8.60 -5.57 1.84
CA LYS A 352 8.98 -5.36 3.24
C LYS A 352 9.13 -3.87 3.51
N SER A 353 8.78 -3.46 4.71
CA SER A 353 9.09 -2.13 5.21
C SER A 353 10.58 -2.03 5.51
N ASP A 354 11.17 -0.87 5.24
CA ASP A 354 12.55 -0.56 5.57
C ASP A 354 12.61 0.81 6.25
N PHE A 355 12.77 0.77 7.57
CA PHE A 355 12.90 1.94 8.43
C PHE A 355 14.27 2.00 9.12
N ARG A 356 15.30 1.31 8.61
CA ARG A 356 16.65 1.28 9.19
C ARG A 356 17.32 2.65 9.29
N TRP A 357 16.81 3.63 8.54
CA TRP A 357 17.24 5.02 8.62
C TRP A 357 16.69 5.77 9.84
N VAL A 358 15.76 5.17 10.60
CA VAL A 358 15.20 5.70 11.85
C VAL A 358 15.91 5.05 13.02
N ASP A 359 16.88 5.76 13.61
CA ASP A 359 17.63 5.31 14.77
C ASP A 359 16.97 5.79 16.07
N ILE A 360 15.79 5.27 16.31
CA ILE A 360 14.95 5.54 17.49
C ILE A 360 14.28 4.22 17.88
N PRO A 361 14.26 3.81 19.15
CA PRO A 361 13.78 2.49 19.58
C PRO A 361 12.24 2.42 19.61
N VAL A 362 11.62 2.45 18.42
CA VAL A 362 10.16 2.39 18.24
C VAL A 362 9.73 1.22 17.36
N PHE A 363 10.61 0.25 17.14
CA PHE A 363 10.34 -0.91 16.29
C PHE A 363 10.32 -2.20 17.11
N ASP A 364 9.53 -3.17 16.67
CA ASP A 364 9.60 -4.54 17.20
C ASP A 364 10.81 -5.31 16.61
N GLY A 365 10.98 -6.56 17.05
CA GLY A 365 12.08 -7.43 16.60
C GLY A 365 12.05 -7.76 15.09
N THR A 366 10.97 -7.43 14.37
CA THR A 366 10.82 -7.61 12.92
C THR A 366 11.02 -6.31 12.12
N GLY A 367 11.26 -5.19 12.79
CA GLY A 367 11.43 -3.87 12.18
C GLY A 367 10.10 -3.17 11.85
N ILE A 368 8.99 -3.64 12.41
CA ILE A 368 7.67 -3.00 12.27
C ILE A 368 7.51 -1.94 13.36
N PRO A 369 7.02 -0.72 13.03
CA PRO A 369 6.80 0.33 14.03
C PRO A 369 5.77 -0.10 15.09
N VAL A 370 6.12 0.07 16.37
CA VAL A 370 5.21 -0.11 17.50
C VAL A 370 4.50 1.21 17.79
N HIS A 371 3.19 1.20 17.64
CA HIS A 371 2.39 2.42 17.76
C HIS A 371 0.95 2.12 18.18
N GLU A 372 0.30 3.13 18.74
CA GLU A 372 -1.15 3.17 18.90
C GLU A 372 -1.70 4.25 17.95
N ARG A 373 -2.44 3.84 16.93
CA ARG A 373 -2.98 4.72 15.86
C ARG A 373 -1.96 5.75 15.35
N GLY A 374 -0.73 5.31 15.08
CA GLY A 374 0.36 6.14 14.56
C GLY A 374 1.19 6.89 15.61
N VAL A 375 0.75 6.96 16.87
CA VAL A 375 1.51 7.57 17.96
C VAL A 375 2.49 6.55 18.53
N THR A 376 3.79 6.89 18.56
CA THR A 376 4.84 6.02 19.11
C THR A 376 5.13 6.33 20.58
N GLN A 377 5.86 5.42 21.24
CA GLN A 377 6.38 5.67 22.59
C GLN A 377 7.44 6.79 22.63
N SER A 378 8.09 7.12 21.53
CA SER A 378 9.01 8.24 21.42
C SER A 378 8.22 9.52 21.18
N LEU A 379 8.00 10.29 22.24
CA LEU A 379 7.20 11.51 22.18
C LEU A 379 7.62 12.44 21.05
N GLY A 380 6.67 12.81 20.17
CA GLY A 380 6.90 13.67 19.01
C GLY A 380 7.22 12.91 17.73
N LEU A 381 7.29 11.57 17.76
CA LEU A 381 7.45 10.75 16.56
C LEU A 381 6.14 10.01 16.24
N TYR A 382 5.70 10.14 14.99
CA TYR A 382 4.43 9.60 14.51
C TYR A 382 4.60 8.87 13.19
N PHE A 383 3.71 7.90 12.92
CA PHE A 383 3.56 7.25 11.63
C PHE A 383 2.17 7.49 11.07
N ILE A 384 2.07 7.68 9.74
CA ILE A 384 0.79 7.79 9.03
C ILE A 384 0.87 7.05 7.67
N GLY A 385 -0.27 6.56 7.20
CA GLY A 385 -0.36 5.91 5.89
C GLY A 385 0.13 4.47 5.88
N LEU A 386 0.35 3.85 7.03
CA LEU A 386 0.65 2.42 7.13
C LEU A 386 -0.64 1.59 6.93
N PRO A 387 -0.56 0.42 6.27
CA PRO A 387 -1.68 -0.52 6.22
C PRO A 387 -2.15 -0.88 7.63
N TRP A 388 -3.45 -0.84 7.86
CA TRP A 388 -4.02 -1.18 9.16
C TRP A 388 -3.41 -0.39 10.34
N LEU A 389 -3.05 0.87 10.12
CA LEU A 389 -2.61 1.74 11.21
C LEU A 389 -3.69 1.84 12.28
N TYR A 390 -4.96 1.97 11.87
CA TYR A 390 -6.14 1.94 12.73
C TYR A 390 -7.30 1.15 12.09
N THR A 391 -7.62 1.42 10.81
CA THR A 391 -8.64 0.72 10.03
C THR A 391 -8.06 0.16 8.74
N TRP A 392 -8.86 -0.60 7.99
CA TRP A 392 -8.48 -1.01 6.64
C TRP A 392 -8.17 0.20 5.72
N GLY A 393 -8.89 1.31 5.92
CA GLY A 393 -8.74 2.52 5.13
C GLY A 393 -7.46 3.33 5.40
N SER A 394 -6.77 3.12 6.52
CA SER A 394 -5.68 3.96 7.02
C SER A 394 -4.57 4.30 6.01
N GLY A 395 -4.15 3.36 5.18
CA GLY A 395 -3.14 3.58 4.13
C GLY A 395 -3.72 4.00 2.78
N ARG A 396 -5.03 4.26 2.66
CA ARG A 396 -5.77 4.46 1.42
C ARG A 396 -6.44 5.82 1.37
N PHE A 397 -6.92 6.21 0.18
CA PHE A 397 -7.63 7.49 0.00
C PHE A 397 -8.86 7.63 0.89
N CYS A 398 -9.60 6.53 1.13
CA CYS A 398 -10.86 6.58 1.88
C CYS A 398 -10.73 6.78 3.39
N GLY A 399 -9.61 6.37 4.01
CA GLY A 399 -9.50 6.36 5.48
C GLY A 399 -8.36 7.19 6.05
N VAL A 400 -7.40 7.63 5.21
CA VAL A 400 -6.24 8.39 5.69
C VAL A 400 -6.61 9.72 6.34
N LYS A 401 -7.76 10.30 5.98
CA LYS A 401 -8.27 11.57 6.55
C LYS A 401 -8.52 11.47 8.06
N ASP A 402 -9.05 10.33 8.51
CA ASP A 402 -9.40 10.15 9.93
C ASP A 402 -8.16 10.00 10.79
N ASP A 403 -7.12 9.33 10.28
CA ASP A 403 -5.83 9.24 10.95
C ASP A 403 -5.08 10.58 10.92
N ALA A 404 -5.16 11.33 9.81
CA ALA A 404 -4.58 12.66 9.69
C ALA A 404 -5.19 13.64 10.69
N ASN A 405 -6.51 13.67 10.83
CA ASN A 405 -7.19 14.52 11.80
C ASN A 405 -6.82 14.12 13.24
N TYR A 406 -6.86 12.84 13.57
CA TYR A 406 -6.45 12.34 14.88
C TYR A 406 -5.03 12.72 15.25
N LEU A 407 -4.07 12.48 14.37
CA LEU A 407 -2.67 12.82 14.63
C LEU A 407 -2.45 14.34 14.68
N ALA A 408 -3.16 15.13 13.88
CA ALA A 408 -3.08 16.59 13.95
C ALA A 408 -3.56 17.13 15.29
N ASP A 409 -4.58 16.54 15.91
CA ASP A 409 -5.01 16.91 17.26
C ASP A 409 -3.92 16.62 18.29
N ILE A 410 -3.31 15.44 18.26
CA ILE A 410 -2.23 15.05 19.19
C ILE A 410 -1.00 15.97 19.03
N ILE A 411 -0.59 16.23 17.78
CA ILE A 411 0.56 17.07 17.46
C ILE A 411 0.31 18.52 17.93
N SER A 412 -0.88 19.04 17.71
CA SER A 412 -1.27 20.39 18.13
C SER A 412 -1.24 20.56 19.64
N LEU A 413 -1.78 19.60 20.39
CA LEU A 413 -1.73 19.62 21.86
C LEU A 413 -0.29 19.64 22.38
N ARG A 414 0.63 18.91 21.76
CA ARG A 414 2.04 18.92 22.14
C ARG A 414 2.73 20.25 21.79
N THR A 415 2.45 20.82 20.61
CA THR A 415 2.99 22.11 20.19
C THR A 415 2.59 23.21 21.17
N ASN A 416 1.32 23.27 21.57
CA ASN A 416 0.80 24.27 22.50
C ASN A 416 1.41 24.13 23.91
N LYS A 417 1.58 22.92 24.42
CA LYS A 417 2.27 22.67 25.70
C LYS A 417 3.72 23.13 25.67
N SER A 418 4.43 22.87 24.57
CA SER A 418 5.82 23.31 24.41
C SER A 418 5.95 24.83 24.37
N ALA A 419 5.05 25.53 23.68
CA ALA A 419 5.00 27.00 23.64
C ALA A 419 4.72 27.58 25.02
N ALA A 420 3.70 27.10 25.72
CA ALA A 420 3.36 27.56 27.08
C ALA A 420 4.51 27.35 28.08
N THR A 421 5.22 26.23 27.99
CA THR A 421 6.38 25.94 28.85
C THR A 421 7.52 26.93 28.56
N LYS A 422 7.76 27.25 27.29
CA LYS A 422 8.79 28.22 26.88
C LYS A 422 8.47 29.62 27.36
N GLU A 423 7.24 30.10 27.16
CA GLU A 423 6.78 31.40 27.67
C GLU A 423 6.91 31.49 29.19
N MET A 424 6.55 30.43 29.93
CA MET A 424 6.69 30.39 31.39
C MET A 424 8.15 30.43 31.83
N MET A 425 9.07 29.81 31.10
CA MET A 425 10.50 29.86 31.38
C MET A 425 11.08 31.23 31.08
N GLU A 426 10.68 31.88 29.99
CA GLU A 426 11.07 33.25 29.63
C GLU A 426 10.55 34.28 30.67
N CYS A 427 9.29 34.14 31.10
CA CYS A 427 8.75 34.97 32.20
C CYS A 427 9.51 34.78 33.52
N LYS A 428 9.88 33.53 33.87
CA LYS A 428 10.67 33.25 35.08
C LYS A 428 12.08 33.82 34.99
N ALA A 429 12.70 33.79 33.83
CA ALA A 429 14.02 34.38 33.58
C ALA A 429 13.99 35.91 33.68
N LEU A 430 12.89 36.54 33.26
CA LEU A 430 12.68 37.99 33.37
C LEU A 430 12.36 38.47 34.83
N LEU A 431 11.73 37.58 35.62
CA LEU A 431 11.38 37.89 37.01
C LEU A 431 12.49 37.50 38.01
N GLY A 432 13.51 36.77 37.58
CA GLY A 432 14.67 36.37 38.39
C GLY A 432 15.94 37.17 38.15
N SER A 433 15.85 38.22 37.36
CA SER A 433 16.84 39.31 37.17
C SER A 433 16.26 40.58 37.79
#